data_5f55d0dd59641efe81c3199f7923fae5
#
_entry.id   5f55d0dd59641efe81c3199f7923fae5
#
_cell.length_a   1.000
_cell.length_b   1.000
_cell.length_c   1.000
_cell.angle_alpha   90.00
_cell.angle_beta   90.00
_cell.angle_gamma   90.00
#
_symmetry.space_group_name_H-M   'P 1'
#
loop_
_entity.id
_entity.type
_entity.pdbx_description
1 polymer ?
#
loop_
_entity_poly.entity_id
_entity_poly.type
_entity_poly.pdbx_seq_one_letter_code
_entity_poly.pdbx_strand_id
1 'polypeptide(L)'
;MKTFLGFLEEQELHEEYLLLEAGGAGAAADTKGKLRELEIGQHLNGGAHMHSYRAEGKTPAEIHHHLSTKTHGDDYKKADSFKKSQKLAKSAAEHIKAHLQKFGHGDIKRTVWTSQPSDHHSETGHHDENNSADLILTTSKSHKRLAEAAEKTRSENKIAVSVKTGGTAVNYSNPGVKSLSKMAGKDLNHHVEEHKKNVESNLPEGKGGSHEKYKSLRDSTNKEDNTKAAAIKHSSEKMNAGVAHELRQGLAHKTHEELHKAVSDAVAPKTHLKHIVSRQITHKKTGEHLSHHTYDLHGHVHEYLDHFHGLHVDPHSSASSVTVHGIHKKTGKKMAVARVSVHAGGRPANHSPRGSIVLPSEDHKDIHYTDKSEHMVHG
;
A
#
# COMPACT_ATOMS: atom_id res chain seq x y z
N MET A 1 -20.52 -4.33 -26.12
CA MET A 1 -20.42 -2.89 -25.88
C MET A 1 -20.86 -2.65 -24.43
N LYS A 2 -19.95 -2.30 -23.50
CA LYS A 2 -20.38 -1.76 -22.21
C LYS A 2 -20.92 -0.38 -22.48
N THR A 3 -22.09 -0.08 -21.95
CA THR A 3 -22.72 1.22 -22.09
C THR A 3 -21.91 2.29 -21.34
N PHE A 4 -21.98 3.54 -21.78
CA PHE A 4 -21.37 4.70 -21.11
C PHE A 4 -21.76 4.77 -19.62
N LEU A 5 -22.97 4.34 -19.27
CA LEU A 5 -23.44 4.18 -17.90
C LEU A 5 -22.64 3.15 -17.09
N GLY A 6 -22.27 2.01 -17.68
CA GLY A 6 -21.43 1.02 -16.98
C GLY A 6 -20.01 1.52 -16.74
N PHE A 7 -19.50 2.45 -17.56
CA PHE A 7 -18.21 3.10 -17.32
C PHE A 7 -18.29 4.14 -16.18
N LEU A 8 -19.40 4.90 -16.12
CA LEU A 8 -19.63 5.85 -15.02
C LEU A 8 -19.86 5.14 -13.68
N GLU A 9 -20.59 4.02 -13.66
CA GLU A 9 -20.75 3.20 -12.45
C GLU A 9 -19.41 2.62 -11.95
N GLU A 10 -18.51 2.23 -12.86
CA GLU A 10 -17.15 1.80 -12.48
C GLU A 10 -16.32 2.98 -11.97
N GLN A 11 -16.49 4.19 -12.48
CA GLN A 11 -15.81 5.39 -11.93
C GLN A 11 -16.39 5.81 -10.58
N GLU A 12 -17.70 5.87 -10.41
CA GLU A 12 -18.35 6.20 -9.14
C GLU A 12 -18.00 5.18 -8.04
N LEU A 13 -18.00 3.88 -8.37
CA LEU A 13 -17.58 2.82 -7.45
C LEU A 13 -16.11 2.94 -7.04
N HIS A 14 -15.26 3.49 -7.90
CA HIS A 14 -13.85 3.69 -7.63
C HIS A 14 -13.58 4.96 -6.83
N GLU A 15 -14.32 6.04 -7.09
CA GLU A 15 -14.30 7.26 -6.28
C GLU A 15 -14.83 7.02 -4.87
N GLU A 16 -15.88 6.21 -4.72
CA GLU A 16 -16.41 5.80 -3.42
C GLU A 16 -15.40 4.97 -2.62
N TYR A 17 -14.59 4.14 -3.28
CA TYR A 17 -13.50 3.38 -2.64
C TYR A 17 -12.38 4.31 -2.15
N LEU A 18 -12.02 5.33 -2.92
CA LEU A 18 -11.04 6.36 -2.51
C LEU A 18 -11.57 7.26 -1.40
N LEU A 19 -12.86 7.60 -1.41
CA LEU A 19 -13.55 8.37 -0.37
C LEU A 19 -13.67 7.58 0.95
N LEU A 20 -13.83 6.26 0.90
CA LEU A 20 -13.84 5.39 2.08
C LEU A 20 -12.46 5.34 2.79
N GLU A 21 -11.37 5.57 2.08
CA GLU A 21 -10.03 5.74 2.70
C GLU A 21 -9.84 7.15 3.29
N ALA A 22 -10.55 8.17 2.81
CA ALA A 22 -10.34 9.58 3.17
C ALA A 22 -11.23 10.11 4.31
N GLY A 23 -12.32 9.46 4.64
CA GLY A 23 -13.25 9.88 5.71
C GLY A 23 -13.18 8.94 6.92
N GLY A 24 -13.86 9.22 8.02
CA GLY A 24 -13.84 8.44 9.28
C GLY A 24 -13.87 6.90 9.15
N ALA A 25 -14.29 6.37 8.02
CA ALA A 25 -14.11 4.98 7.60
C ALA A 25 -12.63 4.58 7.45
N GLY A 26 -11.74 5.49 7.08
CA GLY A 26 -10.30 5.22 6.92
C GLY A 26 -9.62 4.84 8.24
N ALA A 27 -10.00 5.48 9.35
CA ALA A 27 -9.44 5.13 10.66
C ALA A 27 -9.88 3.74 11.14
N ALA A 28 -11.11 3.33 10.82
CA ALA A 28 -11.61 1.99 11.12
C ALA A 28 -10.96 0.94 10.21
N ALA A 29 -10.76 1.24 8.93
CA ALA A 29 -10.05 0.38 7.99
C ALA A 29 -8.58 0.20 8.38
N ASP A 30 -7.88 1.28 8.76
CA ASP A 30 -6.51 1.25 9.28
C ASP A 30 -6.39 0.38 10.54
N THR A 31 -7.34 0.53 11.49
CA THR A 31 -7.38 -0.29 12.71
C THR A 31 -7.57 -1.78 12.39
N LYS A 32 -8.47 -2.11 11.46
CA LYS A 32 -8.69 -3.50 11.01
C LYS A 32 -7.48 -4.07 10.27
N GLY A 33 -6.82 -3.26 9.44
CA GLY A 33 -5.58 -3.64 8.75
C GLY A 33 -4.48 -3.99 9.76
N LYS A 34 -4.21 -3.12 10.71
CA LYS A 34 -3.23 -3.31 11.79
C LYS A 34 -3.53 -4.54 12.66
N LEU A 35 -4.80 -4.76 13.00
CA LEU A 35 -5.22 -5.95 13.74
C LEU A 35 -4.93 -7.22 12.93
N ARG A 36 -5.23 -7.21 11.63
CA ARG A 36 -4.98 -8.34 10.74
C ARG A 36 -3.50 -8.67 10.62
N GLU A 37 -2.65 -7.66 10.41
CA GLU A 37 -1.19 -7.83 10.37
C GLU A 37 -0.65 -8.47 11.66
N LEU A 38 -1.10 -7.97 12.82
CA LEU A 38 -0.72 -8.47 14.12
C LEU A 38 -1.17 -9.92 14.33
N GLU A 39 -2.42 -10.25 13.99
CA GLU A 39 -2.98 -11.60 14.08
C GLU A 39 -2.22 -12.60 13.19
N ILE A 40 -1.90 -12.22 11.95
CA ILE A 40 -1.08 -13.05 11.07
C ILE A 40 0.31 -13.27 11.69
N GLY A 41 0.95 -12.21 12.18
CA GLY A 41 2.25 -12.31 12.85
C GLY A 41 2.23 -13.27 14.03
N GLN A 42 1.17 -13.26 14.84
CA GLN A 42 0.99 -14.19 15.95
C GLN A 42 0.86 -15.66 15.48
N HIS A 43 0.17 -15.89 14.37
CA HIS A 43 0.00 -17.25 13.83
C HIS A 43 1.23 -17.79 13.10
N LEU A 44 2.14 -16.93 12.67
CA LEU A 44 3.32 -17.34 11.91
C LEU A 44 4.28 -18.21 12.73
N ASN A 45 4.50 -17.92 14.01
CA ASN A 45 5.41 -18.67 14.88
C ASN A 45 4.83 -18.92 16.29
N GLY A 46 3.52 -19.07 16.39
CA GLY A 46 2.85 -19.36 17.66
C GLY A 46 2.79 -18.19 18.64
N GLY A 47 3.12 -16.97 18.19
CA GLY A 47 3.11 -15.76 19.02
C GLY A 47 4.31 -15.59 19.95
N ALA A 48 5.03 -16.67 20.25
CA ALA A 48 6.09 -16.69 21.28
C ALA A 48 7.31 -15.80 20.99
N HIS A 49 7.58 -15.52 19.70
CA HIS A 49 8.74 -14.77 19.25
C HIS A 49 8.37 -13.54 18.42
N MET A 50 7.18 -13.01 18.66
CA MET A 50 6.75 -11.78 17.99
C MET A 50 7.33 -10.56 18.72
N HIS A 51 7.94 -9.66 17.93
CA HIS A 51 8.39 -8.35 18.36
C HIS A 51 7.58 -7.27 17.67
N SER A 52 7.39 -6.14 18.31
CA SER A 52 6.67 -5.00 17.72
C SER A 52 7.38 -3.69 18.02
N TYR A 53 7.72 -2.97 16.99
CA TYR A 53 8.18 -1.57 17.10
C TYR A 53 7.00 -0.59 17.29
N ARG A 54 5.77 -1.01 16.97
CA ARG A 54 4.55 -0.20 17.19
C ARG A 54 4.10 -0.13 18.65
N ALA A 55 4.82 -0.80 19.53
CA ALA A 55 4.30 -1.09 20.87
C ALA A 55 4.36 0.07 21.82
N GLU A 56 5.15 1.12 21.60
CA GLU A 56 5.32 2.24 22.54
C GLU A 56 5.39 1.76 24.00
N GLY A 57 6.16 0.71 24.27
CA GLY A 57 6.29 0.06 25.57
C GLY A 57 5.21 -0.99 25.90
N LYS A 58 4.24 -1.26 25.01
CA LYS A 58 3.20 -2.30 25.21
C LYS A 58 3.62 -3.64 24.62
N THR A 59 3.13 -4.70 25.22
CA THR A 59 3.31 -6.05 24.66
C THR A 59 2.41 -6.27 23.43
N PRO A 60 2.75 -7.20 22.53
CA PRO A 60 1.87 -7.58 21.42
C PRO A 60 0.47 -8.02 21.88
N ALA A 61 0.35 -8.62 23.06
CA ALA A 61 -0.93 -9.05 23.61
C ALA A 61 -1.81 -7.84 24.04
N GLU A 62 -1.22 -6.83 24.66
CA GLU A 62 -1.94 -5.60 25.03
C GLU A 62 -2.40 -4.82 23.80
N ILE A 63 -1.57 -4.75 22.77
CA ILE A 63 -1.94 -4.11 21.50
C ILE A 63 -3.07 -4.89 20.82
N HIS A 64 -2.97 -6.22 20.77
CA HIS A 64 -4.02 -7.09 20.23
C HIS A 64 -5.35 -6.88 20.95
N HIS A 65 -5.33 -6.86 22.30
CA HIS A 65 -6.52 -6.58 23.10
C HIS A 65 -7.13 -5.22 22.73
N HIS A 66 -6.32 -4.16 22.71
CA HIS A 66 -6.79 -2.81 22.38
C HIS A 66 -7.40 -2.72 20.97
N LEU A 67 -6.71 -3.25 19.96
CA LEU A 67 -7.20 -3.23 18.57
C LEU A 67 -8.45 -4.10 18.39
N SER A 68 -8.51 -5.25 19.05
CA SER A 68 -9.66 -6.15 19.00
C SER A 68 -10.90 -5.53 19.65
N THR A 69 -10.76 -4.91 20.82
CA THR A 69 -11.84 -4.18 21.50
C THR A 69 -12.35 -3.03 20.64
N LYS A 70 -11.43 -2.25 20.05
CA LYS A 70 -11.78 -1.14 19.16
C LYS A 70 -12.51 -1.60 17.88
N THR A 71 -12.18 -2.80 17.39
CA THR A 71 -12.73 -3.33 16.13
C THR A 71 -14.02 -4.12 16.31
N HIS A 72 -14.13 -4.87 17.40
CA HIS A 72 -15.20 -5.88 17.62
C HIS A 72 -16.02 -5.65 18.89
N GLY A 73 -15.69 -4.63 19.69
CA GLY A 73 -16.34 -4.34 20.98
C GLY A 73 -15.67 -5.02 22.17
N ASP A 74 -16.12 -4.67 23.40
CA ASP A 74 -15.50 -5.11 24.64
C ASP A 74 -15.52 -6.63 24.81
N ASP A 75 -16.61 -7.28 24.43
CA ASP A 75 -16.78 -8.75 24.42
C ASP A 75 -16.25 -9.42 23.15
N TYR A 76 -15.22 -8.85 22.50
CA TYR A 76 -14.74 -9.25 21.18
C TYR A 76 -14.50 -10.76 21.03
N LYS A 77 -14.05 -11.47 22.09
CA LYS A 77 -13.78 -12.92 22.05
C LYS A 77 -15.03 -13.76 21.71
N LYS A 78 -16.22 -13.23 22.02
CA LYS A 78 -17.50 -13.87 21.71
C LYS A 78 -18.01 -13.49 20.31
N ALA A 79 -17.55 -12.37 19.76
CA ALA A 79 -18.02 -11.82 18.50
C ALA A 79 -17.68 -12.73 17.31
N ASP A 80 -18.64 -13.02 16.46
CA ASP A 80 -18.42 -13.83 15.25
C ASP A 80 -17.50 -13.14 14.25
N SER A 81 -17.50 -11.81 14.20
CA SER A 81 -16.55 -11.02 13.41
C SER A 81 -15.10 -11.26 13.84
N PHE A 82 -14.84 -11.39 15.13
CA PHE A 82 -13.52 -11.71 15.67
C PHE A 82 -13.12 -13.16 15.32
N LYS A 83 -14.00 -14.13 15.54
CA LYS A 83 -13.72 -15.52 15.17
C LYS A 83 -13.40 -15.66 13.67
N LYS A 84 -14.17 -14.95 12.82
CA LYS A 84 -13.90 -14.87 11.38
C LYS A 84 -12.54 -14.22 11.09
N SER A 85 -12.18 -13.14 11.79
CA SER A 85 -10.88 -12.49 11.67
C SER A 85 -9.73 -13.45 11.99
N GLN A 86 -9.81 -14.15 13.11
CA GLN A 86 -8.80 -15.14 13.53
C GLN A 86 -8.64 -16.28 12.51
N LYS A 87 -9.75 -16.82 11.98
CA LYS A 87 -9.72 -17.87 10.94
C LYS A 87 -8.99 -17.38 9.68
N LEU A 88 -9.28 -16.18 9.24
CA LEU A 88 -8.63 -15.59 8.06
C LEU A 88 -7.14 -15.30 8.31
N ALA A 89 -6.77 -14.83 9.49
CA ALA A 89 -5.37 -14.58 9.85
C ALA A 89 -4.57 -15.90 9.91
N LYS A 90 -5.16 -16.97 10.48
CA LYS A 90 -4.57 -18.29 10.52
C LYS A 90 -4.33 -18.84 9.12
N SER A 91 -5.32 -18.76 8.24
CA SER A 91 -5.21 -19.16 6.84
C SER A 91 -4.08 -18.40 6.14
N ALA A 92 -4.01 -17.07 6.30
CA ALA A 92 -2.93 -16.26 5.74
C ALA A 92 -1.55 -16.72 6.21
N ALA A 93 -1.40 -16.98 7.51
CA ALA A 93 -0.14 -17.47 8.06
C ALA A 93 0.25 -18.84 7.49
N GLU A 94 -0.70 -19.73 7.28
CA GLU A 94 -0.48 -21.05 6.66
C GLU A 94 -0.01 -20.91 5.21
N HIS A 95 -0.62 -20.02 4.42
CA HIS A 95 -0.19 -19.74 3.04
C HIS A 95 1.21 -19.12 2.98
N ILE A 96 1.55 -18.20 3.89
CA ILE A 96 2.91 -17.66 3.99
C ILE A 96 3.91 -18.78 4.30
N LYS A 97 3.62 -19.66 5.27
CA LYS A 97 4.48 -20.79 5.60
C LYS A 97 4.66 -21.74 4.42
N ALA A 98 3.59 -22.08 3.73
CA ALA A 98 3.62 -22.94 2.55
C ALA A 98 4.49 -22.33 1.43
N HIS A 99 4.36 -21.03 1.18
CA HIS A 99 5.20 -20.30 0.22
C HIS A 99 6.67 -20.37 0.62
N LEU A 100 7.00 -20.09 1.89
CA LEU A 100 8.38 -20.15 2.38
C LEU A 100 8.99 -21.55 2.24
N GLN A 101 8.21 -22.58 2.51
CA GLN A 101 8.65 -23.97 2.34
C GLN A 101 8.85 -24.34 0.87
N LYS A 102 7.89 -24.00 0.00
CA LYS A 102 7.95 -24.26 -1.45
C LYS A 102 9.21 -23.64 -2.08
N PHE A 103 9.58 -22.43 -1.66
CA PHE A 103 10.75 -21.74 -2.19
C PHE A 103 12.03 -21.94 -1.36
N GLY A 104 12.01 -22.86 -0.42
CA GLY A 104 13.21 -23.30 0.32
C GLY A 104 13.75 -22.28 1.32
N HIS A 105 12.92 -21.34 1.81
CA HIS A 105 13.33 -20.31 2.77
C HIS A 105 13.53 -20.84 4.21
N GLY A 106 13.06 -22.04 4.49
CA GLY A 106 13.17 -22.67 5.80
C GLY A 106 12.13 -22.19 6.80
N ASP A 107 12.32 -22.54 8.08
CA ASP A 107 11.36 -22.24 9.13
C ASP A 107 11.47 -20.79 9.62
N ILE A 108 10.36 -20.24 10.06
CA ILE A 108 10.32 -18.93 10.68
C ILE A 108 10.86 -19.03 12.10
N LYS A 109 11.89 -18.25 12.41
CA LYS A 109 12.50 -18.17 13.74
C LYS A 109 12.02 -16.97 14.55
N ARG A 110 11.66 -15.87 13.87
CA ARG A 110 11.20 -14.65 14.50
C ARG A 110 10.28 -13.89 13.54
N THR A 111 9.27 -13.24 14.11
CA THR A 111 8.36 -12.33 13.40
C THR A 111 8.41 -10.96 14.06
N VAL A 112 8.59 -9.92 13.26
CA VAL A 112 8.60 -8.52 13.71
C VAL A 112 7.47 -7.78 13.00
N TRP A 113 6.59 -7.14 13.77
CA TRP A 113 5.56 -6.27 13.24
C TRP A 113 6.13 -4.86 13.08
N THR A 114 6.10 -4.34 11.88
CA THR A 114 6.65 -3.04 11.49
C THR A 114 5.57 -2.06 11.10
N SER A 115 5.87 -0.76 11.14
CA SER A 115 4.92 0.28 10.74
C SER A 115 5.53 1.42 9.95
N GLN A 116 6.83 1.64 10.13
CA GLN A 116 7.52 2.81 9.61
C GLN A 116 8.88 2.40 9.02
N PRO A 117 9.44 3.19 8.09
CA PRO A 117 10.81 2.95 7.59
C PRO A 117 11.87 2.88 8.68
N SER A 118 11.69 3.61 9.79
CA SER A 118 12.56 3.51 10.97
C SER A 118 12.57 2.13 11.61
N ASP A 119 11.42 1.44 11.62
CA ASP A 119 11.31 0.08 12.17
C ASP A 119 12.09 -0.90 11.29
N HIS A 120 12.00 -0.72 9.96
CA HIS A 120 12.77 -1.51 9.00
C HIS A 120 14.27 -1.27 9.19
N HIS A 121 14.69 -0.01 9.35
CA HIS A 121 16.08 0.33 9.61
C HIS A 121 16.57 -0.32 10.91
N SER A 122 15.82 -0.22 11.99
CA SER A 122 16.18 -0.85 13.27
C SER A 122 16.32 -2.35 13.18
N GLU A 123 15.50 -3.03 12.36
CA GLU A 123 15.56 -4.48 12.18
C GLU A 123 16.62 -4.93 11.19
N THR A 124 16.89 -4.18 10.13
CA THR A 124 17.75 -4.60 9.02
C THR A 124 19.09 -3.89 8.97
N GLY A 125 19.20 -2.71 9.58
CA GLY A 125 20.36 -1.81 9.44
C GLY A 125 20.35 -0.98 8.16
N HIS A 126 19.33 -1.12 7.30
CA HIS A 126 19.21 -0.41 6.03
C HIS A 126 18.06 0.58 6.01
N HIS A 127 18.31 1.76 5.46
CA HIS A 127 17.26 2.73 5.14
C HIS A 127 16.58 2.36 3.83
N ASP A 128 15.33 1.92 3.94
CA ASP A 128 14.52 1.50 2.80
C ASP A 128 13.22 2.30 2.81
N GLU A 129 13.27 3.53 2.27
CA GLU A 129 12.17 4.52 2.31
C GLU A 129 10.89 4.01 1.63
N ASN A 130 11.01 3.03 0.73
CA ASN A 130 9.91 2.50 -0.07
C ASN A 130 9.46 1.11 0.37
N ASN A 131 9.99 0.60 1.48
CA ASN A 131 9.59 -0.70 1.98
C ASN A 131 8.22 -0.59 2.66
N SER A 132 7.21 -1.25 2.09
CA SER A 132 5.83 -1.29 2.58
C SER A 132 5.53 -2.58 3.36
N ALA A 133 6.55 -3.27 3.86
CA ALA A 133 6.33 -4.50 4.61
C ALA A 133 5.64 -4.21 5.95
N ASP A 134 4.65 -5.02 6.24
CA ASP A 134 3.90 -4.98 7.48
C ASP A 134 4.56 -5.90 8.54
N LEU A 135 5.25 -6.94 8.05
CA LEU A 135 5.99 -7.90 8.88
C LEU A 135 7.38 -8.14 8.30
N ILE A 136 8.37 -8.35 9.16
CA ILE A 136 9.68 -8.89 8.81
C ILE A 136 9.84 -10.25 9.48
N LEU A 137 10.12 -11.27 8.66
CA LEU A 137 10.35 -12.63 9.12
C LEU A 137 11.83 -12.94 9.10
N THR A 138 12.37 -13.49 10.18
CA THR A 138 13.69 -14.12 10.20
C THR A 138 13.50 -15.61 9.98
N THR A 139 14.16 -16.17 8.98
CA THR A 139 14.04 -17.59 8.60
C THR A 139 15.32 -18.35 8.96
N SER A 140 15.24 -19.70 8.94
CA SER A 140 16.38 -20.56 9.27
C SER A 140 17.41 -20.67 8.15
N LYS A 141 17.08 -20.24 6.93
CA LYS A 141 17.98 -20.28 5.77
C LYS A 141 18.29 -18.88 5.25
N SER A 142 19.51 -18.69 4.81
CA SER A 142 19.98 -17.46 4.14
C SER A 142 19.55 -17.41 2.69
N HIS A 143 19.27 -16.22 2.17
CA HIS A 143 18.84 -15.99 0.79
C HIS A 143 19.99 -15.43 -0.04
N LYS A 144 20.62 -16.28 -0.86
CA LYS A 144 21.80 -15.94 -1.67
C LYS A 144 21.63 -14.74 -2.62
N ARG A 145 20.41 -14.39 -2.98
CA ARG A 145 20.13 -13.35 -4.01
C ARG A 145 20.47 -11.94 -3.58
N LEU A 146 20.66 -11.71 -2.28
CA LEU A 146 20.97 -10.40 -1.71
C LEU A 146 22.47 -10.25 -1.38
N ALA A 147 23.22 -11.33 -1.42
CA ALA A 147 24.64 -11.36 -1.06
C ALA A 147 25.56 -10.62 -2.06
N GLU A 148 25.10 -10.32 -3.28
CA GLU A 148 25.88 -9.58 -4.27
C GLU A 148 25.86 -8.06 -4.07
N ALA A 149 24.93 -7.54 -3.25
CA ALA A 149 24.78 -6.11 -3.03
C ALA A 149 24.93 -5.68 -1.57
N ALA A 150 25.01 -6.61 -0.66
CA ALA A 150 25.11 -6.32 0.76
C ALA A 150 26.44 -6.88 1.31
N GLU A 151 27.24 -6.02 1.88
CA GLU A 151 28.08 -6.44 3.00
C GLU A 151 27.34 -7.49 3.83
N LYS A 152 28.01 -8.51 4.34
CA LYS A 152 27.49 -9.58 5.21
C LYS A 152 26.63 -9.04 6.34
N THR A 153 25.41 -8.63 6.03
CA THR A 153 24.55 -7.85 6.91
C THR A 153 23.45 -8.72 7.50
N ARG A 154 22.94 -8.28 8.62
CA ARG A 154 21.84 -8.86 9.41
C ARG A 154 20.57 -9.22 8.61
N SER A 155 20.55 -9.06 7.29
CA SER A 155 19.38 -9.22 6.43
C SER A 155 19.36 -10.51 5.58
N GLU A 156 20.44 -11.28 5.53
CA GLU A 156 20.56 -12.47 4.65
C GLU A 156 19.45 -13.53 4.84
N ASN A 157 18.88 -13.60 6.03
CA ASN A 157 17.82 -14.54 6.37
C ASN A 157 16.48 -13.86 6.68
N LYS A 158 16.32 -12.60 6.27
CA LYS A 158 15.09 -11.83 6.52
C LYS A 158 14.26 -11.68 5.27
N ILE A 159 12.94 -11.73 5.45
CA ILE A 159 11.93 -11.59 4.41
C ILE A 159 10.93 -10.54 4.84
N ALA A 160 10.67 -9.58 3.97
CA ALA A 160 9.62 -8.59 4.13
C ALA A 160 8.28 -9.18 3.67
N VAL A 161 7.21 -8.98 4.44
CA VAL A 161 5.85 -9.43 4.11
C VAL A 161 4.92 -8.26 4.15
N SER A 162 4.23 -7.99 3.02
CA SER A 162 3.08 -7.08 2.98
C SER A 162 1.78 -7.87 3.03
N VAL A 163 0.90 -7.46 3.93
CA VAL A 163 -0.43 -8.03 4.09
C VAL A 163 -1.44 -7.17 3.34
N LYS A 164 -2.14 -7.75 2.39
CA LYS A 164 -3.17 -7.06 1.60
C LYS A 164 -4.51 -7.77 1.76
N THR A 165 -5.52 -7.01 2.18
CA THR A 165 -6.89 -7.51 2.33
C THR A 165 -7.82 -6.60 1.53
N GLY A 166 -8.78 -7.16 0.82
CA GLY A 166 -9.76 -6.36 0.09
C GLY A 166 -10.21 -6.99 -1.22
N GLY A 167 -10.88 -6.18 -2.03
CA GLY A 167 -11.45 -6.60 -3.32
C GLY A 167 -10.41 -6.66 -4.45
N THR A 168 -10.84 -6.25 -5.62
CA THR A 168 -10.19 -6.48 -6.91
C THR A 168 -8.95 -5.64 -7.19
N ALA A 169 -8.82 -4.46 -6.59
CA ALA A 169 -7.68 -3.58 -6.78
C ALA A 169 -6.80 -3.59 -5.52
N VAL A 170 -5.49 -3.73 -5.68
CA VAL A 170 -4.54 -3.75 -4.58
C VAL A 170 -3.61 -2.55 -4.66
N ASN A 171 -3.56 -1.77 -3.59
CA ASN A 171 -2.52 -0.77 -3.40
C ASN A 171 -1.23 -1.48 -2.96
N TYR A 172 -0.25 -1.51 -3.85
CA TYR A 172 1.02 -2.18 -3.61
C TYR A 172 2.05 -1.27 -2.94
N SER A 173 2.01 0.02 -3.23
CA SER A 173 2.97 0.96 -2.64
C SER A 173 2.37 2.36 -2.52
N ASN A 174 2.90 3.11 -1.57
CA ASN A 174 2.56 4.52 -1.36
C ASN A 174 3.84 5.37 -1.50
N PRO A 175 4.39 5.52 -2.72
CA PRO A 175 5.61 6.28 -2.93
C PRO A 175 5.42 7.74 -2.52
N GLY A 176 6.39 8.29 -1.80
CA GLY A 176 6.48 9.71 -1.53
C GLY A 176 6.92 10.51 -2.76
N VAL A 177 6.93 11.85 -2.63
CA VAL A 177 7.26 12.76 -3.74
C VAL A 177 8.61 12.48 -4.39
N LYS A 178 9.63 12.07 -3.62
CA LYS A 178 10.95 11.70 -4.14
C LYS A 178 10.89 10.54 -5.13
N SER A 179 10.11 9.50 -4.80
CA SER A 179 9.92 8.34 -5.69
C SER A 179 9.07 8.71 -6.90
N LEU A 180 8.05 9.57 -6.73
CA LEU A 180 7.25 10.10 -7.84
C LEU A 180 8.10 10.97 -8.77
N SER A 181 9.02 11.79 -8.22
CA SER A 181 9.99 12.59 -8.98
C SER A 181 10.91 11.70 -9.83
N LYS A 182 11.43 10.62 -9.24
CA LYS A 182 12.23 9.63 -9.97
C LYS A 182 11.42 8.96 -11.09
N MET A 183 10.17 8.61 -10.80
CA MET A 183 9.25 8.02 -11.78
C MET A 183 8.96 8.99 -12.93
N ALA A 184 8.74 10.27 -12.65
CA ALA A 184 8.54 11.33 -13.63
C ALA A 184 9.81 11.70 -14.42
N GLY A 185 10.99 11.45 -13.85
CA GLY A 185 12.27 11.93 -14.40
C GLY A 185 12.52 13.43 -14.17
N LYS A 186 11.81 14.05 -13.21
CA LYS A 186 11.96 15.47 -12.85
C LYS A 186 11.60 15.73 -11.39
N ASP A 187 12.08 16.84 -10.84
CA ASP A 187 11.78 17.23 -9.45
C ASP A 187 10.36 17.77 -9.30
N LEU A 188 9.58 17.15 -8.40
CA LEU A 188 8.21 17.53 -8.08
C LEU A 188 8.10 18.27 -6.73
N ASN A 189 9.22 18.53 -6.04
CA ASN A 189 9.22 19.12 -4.70
C ASN A 189 8.71 20.57 -4.68
N HIS A 190 8.81 21.31 -5.78
CA HIS A 190 8.32 22.68 -5.82
C HIS A 190 6.82 22.80 -5.49
N HIS A 191 5.98 21.82 -5.87
CA HIS A 191 4.57 21.77 -5.48
C HIS A 191 4.40 21.61 -3.96
N VAL A 192 5.28 20.81 -3.36
CA VAL A 192 5.29 20.57 -1.90
C VAL A 192 5.69 21.83 -1.15
N GLU A 193 6.74 22.53 -1.62
CA GLU A 193 7.22 23.75 -0.99
C GLU A 193 6.20 24.90 -1.11
N GLU A 194 5.50 25.01 -2.25
CA GLU A 194 4.42 25.99 -2.41
C GLU A 194 3.28 25.70 -1.41
N HIS A 195 2.85 24.44 -1.29
CA HIS A 195 1.84 24.05 -0.33
C HIS A 195 2.28 24.28 1.12
N LYS A 196 3.51 23.93 1.45
CA LYS A 196 4.11 24.14 2.78
C LYS A 196 4.05 25.61 3.20
N LYS A 197 4.46 26.52 2.33
CA LYS A 197 4.36 27.96 2.56
C LYS A 197 2.92 28.40 2.84
N ASN A 198 1.95 27.89 2.08
CA ASN A 198 0.54 28.18 2.30
C ASN A 198 0.04 27.67 3.65
N VAL A 199 0.43 26.46 4.03
CA VAL A 199 0.08 25.89 5.33
C VAL A 199 0.68 26.69 6.48
N GLU A 200 1.98 27.04 6.40
CA GLU A 200 2.67 27.85 7.42
C GLU A 200 2.04 29.22 7.59
N SER A 201 1.58 29.88 6.51
CA SER A 201 0.94 31.20 6.57
C SER A 201 -0.50 31.19 7.10
N ASN A 202 -1.17 30.03 7.08
CA ASN A 202 -2.58 29.93 7.48
C ASN A 202 -2.80 29.16 8.79
N LEU A 203 -1.83 28.37 9.26
CA LEU A 203 -1.95 27.70 10.56
C LEU A 203 -1.70 28.66 11.71
N PRO A 204 -2.45 28.53 12.82
CA PRO A 204 -2.21 29.34 14.01
C PRO A 204 -0.85 28.97 14.64
N GLU A 205 -0.21 29.96 15.25
CA GLU A 205 0.96 29.72 16.10
C GLU A 205 0.60 28.85 17.31
N GLY A 206 1.60 28.24 17.94
CA GLY A 206 1.43 27.49 19.17
C GLY A 206 1.73 26.00 19.03
N LYS A 207 1.53 25.26 20.15
CA LYS A 207 1.79 23.82 20.26
C LYS A 207 0.73 23.02 19.51
N GLY A 208 1.10 21.86 19.01
CA GLY A 208 0.23 20.91 18.30
C GLY A 208 0.69 20.63 16.88
N GLY A 209 0.35 19.46 16.35
CA GLY A 209 0.67 19.06 14.99
C GLY A 209 -0.16 19.83 13.94
N SER A 210 0.37 19.98 12.72
CA SER A 210 -0.31 20.70 11.63
C SER A 210 -1.73 20.20 11.36
N HIS A 211 -1.95 18.89 11.49
CA HIS A 211 -3.28 18.30 11.30
C HIS A 211 -4.28 18.71 12.39
N GLU A 212 -3.86 18.73 13.64
CA GLU A 212 -4.71 19.13 14.76
C GLU A 212 -5.07 20.61 14.68
N LYS A 213 -4.09 21.47 14.36
CA LYS A 213 -4.30 22.89 14.11
C LYS A 213 -5.28 23.13 12.95
N TYR A 214 -5.09 22.43 11.82
CA TYR A 214 -6.03 22.48 10.70
C TYR A 214 -7.46 22.06 11.11
N LYS A 215 -7.58 20.99 11.88
CA LYS A 215 -8.88 20.52 12.38
C LYS A 215 -9.54 21.56 13.27
N SER A 216 -8.79 22.22 14.14
CA SER A 216 -9.28 23.31 14.97
C SER A 216 -9.81 24.48 14.12
N LEU A 217 -9.09 24.89 13.06
CA LEU A 217 -9.56 25.92 12.13
C LEU A 217 -10.85 25.51 11.40
N ARG A 218 -10.90 24.28 10.91
CA ARG A 218 -12.05 23.75 10.17
C ARG A 218 -13.31 23.66 11.02
N ASP A 219 -13.16 23.24 12.28
CA ASP A 219 -14.27 23.00 13.20
C ASP A 219 -14.63 24.28 14.00
N SER A 220 -13.94 25.41 13.73
CA SER A 220 -14.20 26.71 14.33
C SER A 220 -15.53 27.32 13.84
N THR A 221 -16.21 28.06 14.70
CA THR A 221 -17.38 28.88 14.32
C THR A 221 -16.98 30.23 13.72
N ASN A 222 -15.69 30.60 13.76
CA ASN A 222 -15.15 31.83 13.23
C ASN A 222 -15.00 31.73 11.70
N LYS A 223 -15.57 32.71 10.97
CA LYS A 223 -15.48 32.76 9.50
C LYS A 223 -14.05 32.90 8.98
N GLU A 224 -13.18 33.61 9.70
CA GLU A 224 -11.78 33.80 9.31
C GLU A 224 -11.02 32.44 9.40
N ASP A 225 -11.21 31.68 10.46
CA ASP A 225 -10.61 30.37 10.64
C ASP A 225 -11.05 29.40 9.55
N ASN A 226 -12.34 29.40 9.23
CA ASN A 226 -12.88 28.58 8.14
C ASN A 226 -12.29 28.98 6.79
N THR A 227 -12.04 30.27 6.55
CA THR A 227 -11.38 30.75 5.33
C THR A 227 -9.93 30.23 5.25
N LYS A 228 -9.19 30.28 6.36
CA LYS A 228 -7.83 29.71 6.45
C LYS A 228 -7.82 28.21 6.20
N ALA A 229 -8.77 27.47 6.82
CA ALA A 229 -8.90 26.03 6.59
C ALA A 229 -9.22 25.72 5.11
N ALA A 230 -10.10 26.50 4.49
CA ALA A 230 -10.42 26.35 3.06
C ALA A 230 -9.21 26.64 2.16
N ALA A 231 -8.39 27.64 2.48
CA ALA A 231 -7.17 27.97 1.75
C ALA A 231 -6.14 26.82 1.82
N ILE A 232 -5.94 26.23 3.00
CA ILE A 232 -5.07 25.05 3.17
C ILE A 232 -5.60 23.86 2.36
N LYS A 233 -6.89 23.58 2.41
CA LYS A 233 -7.50 22.49 1.65
C LYS A 233 -7.31 22.67 0.15
N HIS A 234 -7.61 23.86 -0.37
CA HIS A 234 -7.43 24.19 -1.78
C HIS A 234 -5.97 24.08 -2.23
N SER A 235 -5.03 24.56 -1.41
CA SER A 235 -3.60 24.43 -1.68
C SER A 235 -3.16 22.94 -1.72
N SER A 236 -3.69 22.10 -0.85
CA SER A 236 -3.44 20.65 -0.87
C SER A 236 -3.96 19.99 -2.15
N GLU A 237 -5.16 20.36 -2.60
CA GLU A 237 -5.73 19.86 -3.85
C GLU A 237 -4.90 20.32 -5.05
N LYS A 238 -4.46 21.59 -5.08
CA LYS A 238 -3.56 22.14 -6.09
C LYS A 238 -2.21 21.42 -6.14
N MET A 239 -1.61 21.16 -4.97
CA MET A 239 -0.39 20.35 -4.86
C MET A 239 -0.56 18.96 -5.47
N ASN A 240 -1.60 18.23 -5.08
CA ASN A 240 -1.86 16.88 -5.58
C ASN A 240 -2.08 16.87 -7.10
N ALA A 241 -2.86 17.82 -7.61
CA ALA A 241 -3.12 17.97 -9.05
C ALA A 241 -1.85 18.35 -9.83
N GLY A 242 -1.03 19.25 -9.30
CA GLY A 242 0.25 19.66 -9.88
C GLY A 242 1.23 18.49 -9.98
N VAL A 243 1.41 17.76 -8.88
CA VAL A 243 2.26 16.54 -8.85
C VAL A 243 1.75 15.50 -9.85
N ALA A 244 0.44 15.23 -9.90
CA ALA A 244 -0.12 14.27 -10.86
C ALA A 244 0.02 14.73 -12.30
N HIS A 245 -0.19 16.03 -12.58
CA HIS A 245 -0.02 16.60 -13.92
C HIS A 245 1.40 16.42 -14.42
N GLU A 246 2.39 16.79 -13.63
CA GLU A 246 3.79 16.69 -14.03
C GLU A 246 4.30 15.25 -14.08
N LEU A 247 3.82 14.38 -13.19
CA LEU A 247 4.05 12.94 -13.28
C LEU A 247 3.51 12.39 -14.61
N ARG A 248 2.30 12.79 -15.00
CA ARG A 248 1.69 12.40 -16.29
C ARG A 248 2.54 12.84 -17.46
N GLN A 249 2.99 14.10 -17.47
CA GLN A 249 3.87 14.62 -18.52
C GLN A 249 5.18 13.82 -18.60
N GLY A 250 5.84 13.60 -17.46
CA GLY A 250 7.10 12.84 -17.41
C GLY A 250 6.96 11.40 -17.88
N LEU A 251 5.82 10.77 -17.59
CA LEU A 251 5.55 9.40 -18.02
C LEU A 251 5.08 9.31 -19.50
N ALA A 252 4.40 10.35 -20.01
CA ALA A 252 3.87 10.34 -21.40
C ALA A 252 4.96 10.28 -22.47
N HIS A 253 6.17 10.72 -22.15
CA HIS A 253 7.33 10.70 -23.06
C HIS A 253 8.16 9.41 -22.97
N LYS A 254 7.80 8.47 -22.10
CA LYS A 254 8.55 7.23 -21.90
C LYS A 254 8.14 6.16 -22.91
N THR A 255 9.12 5.38 -23.35
CA THR A 255 8.90 4.17 -24.14
C THR A 255 8.17 3.11 -23.34
N HIS A 256 7.74 2.02 -24.00
CA HIS A 256 7.15 0.87 -23.33
C HIS A 256 8.05 0.30 -22.22
N GLU A 257 9.34 0.11 -22.53
CA GLU A 257 10.33 -0.45 -21.61
C GLU A 257 10.59 0.48 -20.43
N GLU A 258 10.65 1.78 -20.68
CA GLU A 258 10.82 2.78 -19.61
C GLU A 258 9.59 2.86 -18.72
N LEU A 259 8.36 2.76 -19.26
CA LEU A 259 7.13 2.70 -18.48
C LEU A 259 7.06 1.41 -17.67
N HIS A 260 7.37 0.26 -18.27
CA HIS A 260 7.46 -1.02 -17.59
C HIS A 260 8.40 -0.92 -16.38
N LYS A 261 9.60 -0.38 -16.60
CA LYS A 261 10.59 -0.17 -15.54
C LYS A 261 10.08 0.82 -14.49
N ALA A 262 9.51 1.96 -14.87
CA ALA A 262 9.03 2.97 -13.94
C ALA A 262 7.92 2.44 -13.02
N VAL A 263 6.95 1.70 -13.58
CA VAL A 263 5.88 1.05 -12.82
C VAL A 263 6.44 -0.05 -11.92
N SER A 264 7.30 -0.91 -12.45
CA SER A 264 7.92 -1.99 -11.70
C SER A 264 8.74 -1.48 -10.50
N ASP A 265 9.62 -0.49 -10.73
CA ASP A 265 10.45 0.11 -9.67
C ASP A 265 9.60 0.84 -8.60
N ALA A 266 8.44 1.38 -8.98
CA ALA A 266 7.56 2.09 -8.05
C ALA A 266 6.67 1.15 -7.23
N VAL A 267 6.22 0.04 -7.81
CA VAL A 267 5.37 -0.98 -7.14
C VAL A 267 6.21 -1.95 -6.34
N ALA A 268 7.29 -2.44 -6.91
CA ALA A 268 8.22 -3.40 -6.34
C ALA A 268 9.64 -2.83 -6.33
N PRO A 269 9.91 -1.79 -5.52
CA PRO A 269 11.22 -1.20 -5.45
C PRO A 269 12.25 -2.24 -5.05
N LYS A 270 13.46 -2.14 -5.60
CA LYS A 270 14.57 -2.97 -5.17
C LYS A 270 14.90 -2.64 -3.72
N THR A 271 14.61 -3.57 -2.85
CA THR A 271 14.88 -3.48 -1.40
C THR A 271 16.00 -4.45 -1.02
N HIS A 272 16.59 -4.23 0.14
CA HIS A 272 17.58 -5.16 0.71
C HIS A 272 16.97 -6.48 1.18
N LEU A 273 15.63 -6.55 1.26
CA LEU A 273 14.92 -7.75 1.65
C LEU A 273 14.18 -8.36 0.45
N LYS A 274 14.12 -9.68 0.43
CA LYS A 274 13.14 -10.37 -0.39
C LYS A 274 11.75 -9.98 0.11
N HIS A 275 10.85 -9.56 -0.78
CA HIS A 275 9.55 -9.05 -0.43
C HIS A 275 8.45 -9.96 -0.98
N ILE A 276 7.64 -10.51 -0.08
CA ILE A 276 6.47 -11.30 -0.43
C ILE A 276 5.20 -10.55 -0.07
N VAL A 277 4.13 -10.80 -0.82
CA VAL A 277 2.79 -10.29 -0.54
C VAL A 277 1.90 -11.44 -0.16
N SER A 278 1.19 -11.30 0.96
CA SER A 278 0.11 -12.18 1.39
C SER A 278 -1.21 -11.45 1.17
N ARG A 279 -1.96 -11.89 0.17
CA ARG A 279 -3.19 -11.24 -0.26
C ARG A 279 -4.40 -12.11 0.00
N GLN A 280 -5.39 -11.55 0.71
CA GLN A 280 -6.72 -12.15 0.89
C GLN A 280 -7.74 -11.40 0.04
N ILE A 281 -8.40 -12.10 -0.86
CA ILE A 281 -9.49 -11.57 -1.66
C ILE A 281 -10.79 -11.88 -0.94
N THR A 282 -11.61 -10.84 -0.73
CA THR A 282 -12.91 -10.96 -0.09
C THR A 282 -14.00 -10.38 -0.98
N HIS A 283 -15.17 -10.96 -0.93
CA HIS A 283 -16.33 -10.43 -1.64
C HIS A 283 -16.70 -9.05 -1.07
N LYS A 284 -16.80 -8.03 -1.94
CA LYS A 284 -16.92 -6.62 -1.55
C LYS A 284 -18.13 -6.35 -0.63
N LYS A 285 -19.30 -6.94 -0.95
CA LYS A 285 -20.54 -6.69 -0.21
C LYS A 285 -20.69 -7.57 1.04
N THR A 286 -20.32 -8.87 0.94
CA THR A 286 -20.54 -9.84 2.04
C THR A 286 -19.32 -9.97 2.94
N GLY A 287 -18.14 -9.50 2.51
CA GLY A 287 -16.88 -9.74 3.20
C GLY A 287 -16.51 -11.24 3.26
N GLU A 288 -17.14 -12.06 2.44
CA GLU A 288 -16.85 -13.50 2.34
C GLU A 288 -15.46 -13.69 1.73
N HIS A 289 -14.70 -14.62 2.29
CA HIS A 289 -13.39 -14.98 1.75
C HIS A 289 -13.56 -15.75 0.44
N LEU A 290 -12.92 -15.26 -0.61
CA LEU A 290 -12.95 -15.87 -1.94
C LEU A 290 -11.70 -16.70 -2.22
N SER A 291 -10.53 -16.10 -1.99
CA SER A 291 -9.25 -16.76 -2.22
C SER A 291 -8.11 -16.13 -1.42
N HIS A 292 -6.99 -16.86 -1.32
CA HIS A 292 -5.77 -16.38 -0.72
C HIS A 292 -4.58 -16.66 -1.65
N HIS A 293 -3.73 -15.66 -1.83
CA HIS A 293 -2.55 -15.74 -2.68
C HIS A 293 -1.32 -15.24 -1.91
N THR A 294 -0.22 -15.97 -2.03
CA THR A 294 1.09 -15.53 -1.51
C THR A 294 2.11 -15.63 -2.63
N TYR A 295 2.82 -14.53 -2.91
CA TYR A 295 3.72 -14.43 -4.04
C TYR A 295 4.90 -13.49 -3.76
N ASP A 296 6.00 -13.70 -4.49
CA ASP A 296 7.13 -12.76 -4.53
C ASP A 296 6.70 -11.49 -5.26
N LEU A 297 6.81 -10.33 -4.58
CA LEU A 297 6.31 -9.06 -5.12
C LEU A 297 7.01 -8.70 -6.43
N HIS A 298 8.34 -8.83 -6.48
CA HIS A 298 9.12 -8.41 -7.63
C HIS A 298 8.83 -9.29 -8.86
N GLY A 299 8.88 -10.62 -8.67
CA GLY A 299 8.55 -11.59 -9.73
C GLY A 299 7.12 -11.40 -10.25
N HIS A 300 6.17 -11.25 -9.35
CA HIS A 300 4.76 -11.06 -9.71
C HIS A 300 4.52 -9.77 -10.53
N VAL A 301 5.10 -8.65 -10.12
CA VAL A 301 4.93 -7.38 -10.85
C VAL A 301 5.53 -7.44 -12.24
N HIS A 302 6.72 -8.04 -12.39
CA HIS A 302 7.32 -8.23 -13.70
C HIS A 302 6.48 -9.15 -14.60
N GLU A 303 6.07 -10.32 -14.09
CA GLU A 303 5.21 -11.25 -14.82
C GLU A 303 3.90 -10.60 -15.25
N TYR A 304 3.25 -9.86 -14.34
CA TYR A 304 2.04 -9.11 -14.65
C TYR A 304 2.25 -8.11 -15.80
N LEU A 305 3.29 -7.29 -15.71
CA LEU A 305 3.58 -6.28 -16.74
C LEU A 305 3.97 -6.90 -18.07
N ASP A 306 4.61 -8.08 -18.08
CA ASP A 306 4.99 -8.83 -19.27
C ASP A 306 3.78 -9.36 -20.06
N HIS A 307 2.59 -9.42 -19.47
CA HIS A 307 1.37 -9.73 -20.23
C HIS A 307 0.92 -8.62 -21.18
N PHE A 308 1.53 -7.44 -21.10
CA PHE A 308 1.13 -6.28 -21.91
C PHE A 308 2.23 -5.84 -22.88
N HIS A 309 1.81 -5.22 -23.97
CA HIS A 309 2.66 -4.45 -24.85
C HIS A 309 2.05 -3.06 -25.09
N GLY A 310 2.82 -2.15 -25.70
CA GLY A 310 2.34 -0.81 -26.01
C GLY A 310 1.89 -0.02 -24.78
N LEU A 311 2.64 -0.11 -23.66
CA LEU A 311 2.35 0.69 -22.48
C LEU A 311 2.39 2.17 -22.84
N HIS A 312 1.37 2.92 -22.43
CA HIS A 312 1.25 4.35 -22.64
C HIS A 312 0.42 4.99 -21.54
N VAL A 313 0.64 6.29 -21.31
CA VAL A 313 -0.12 7.07 -20.34
C VAL A 313 -1.43 7.54 -20.94
N ASP A 314 -2.52 7.41 -20.19
CA ASP A 314 -3.80 7.98 -20.56
C ASP A 314 -3.78 9.51 -20.38
N PRO A 315 -3.95 10.31 -21.45
CA PRO A 315 -3.99 11.76 -21.36
C PRO A 315 -5.24 12.28 -20.62
N HIS A 316 -6.29 11.46 -20.54
CA HIS A 316 -7.58 11.81 -19.93
C HIS A 316 -7.73 11.32 -18.49
N SER A 317 -6.63 10.95 -17.82
CA SER A 317 -6.66 10.63 -16.39
C SER A 317 -7.20 11.81 -15.56
N SER A 318 -7.80 11.52 -14.41
CA SER A 318 -8.33 12.57 -13.51
C SER A 318 -7.24 13.55 -13.04
N ALA A 319 -7.63 14.71 -12.50
CA ALA A 319 -6.70 15.76 -12.12
C ALA A 319 -5.61 15.30 -11.14
N SER A 320 -5.93 14.37 -10.23
CA SER A 320 -5.02 13.86 -9.20
C SER A 320 -4.54 12.42 -9.46
N SER A 321 -4.75 11.87 -10.65
CA SER A 321 -4.27 10.52 -10.97
C SER A 321 -3.61 10.42 -12.33
N VAL A 322 -2.80 9.38 -12.50
CA VAL A 322 -2.17 8.99 -13.77
C VAL A 322 -2.46 7.53 -14.01
N THR A 323 -3.04 7.20 -15.16
CA THR A 323 -3.31 5.81 -15.56
C THR A 323 -2.39 5.40 -16.70
N VAL A 324 -1.74 4.27 -16.52
CA VAL A 324 -0.95 3.61 -17.57
C VAL A 324 -1.83 2.52 -18.17
N HIS A 325 -2.01 2.57 -19.46
CA HIS A 325 -2.71 1.55 -20.24
C HIS A 325 -1.72 0.68 -21.01
N GLY A 326 -2.15 -0.52 -21.34
CA GLY A 326 -1.42 -1.45 -22.20
C GLY A 326 -2.39 -2.29 -23.01
N ILE A 327 -1.86 -3.00 -24.00
CA ILE A 327 -2.61 -3.96 -24.79
C ILE A 327 -2.22 -5.35 -24.31
N HIS A 328 -3.20 -6.10 -23.83
CA HIS A 328 -2.97 -7.46 -23.33
C HIS A 328 -2.57 -8.39 -24.47
N LYS A 329 -1.40 -9.02 -24.39
CA LYS A 329 -0.78 -9.81 -25.47
C LYS A 329 -1.67 -10.96 -25.97
N LYS A 330 -2.40 -11.61 -25.07
CA LYS A 330 -3.25 -12.77 -25.41
C LYS A 330 -4.60 -12.38 -26.00
N THR A 331 -5.21 -11.28 -25.53
CA THR A 331 -6.59 -10.91 -25.90
C THR A 331 -6.65 -9.74 -26.88
N GLY A 332 -5.58 -9.00 -27.06
CA GLY A 332 -5.53 -7.76 -27.86
C GLY A 332 -6.33 -6.60 -27.26
N LYS A 333 -6.89 -6.75 -26.04
CA LYS A 333 -7.69 -5.70 -25.39
C LYS A 333 -6.81 -4.63 -24.78
N LYS A 334 -7.19 -3.36 -24.98
CA LYS A 334 -6.63 -2.23 -24.23
C LYS A 334 -7.19 -2.22 -22.80
N MET A 335 -6.31 -2.10 -21.81
CA MET A 335 -6.67 -2.19 -20.41
C MET A 335 -5.84 -1.21 -19.58
N ALA A 336 -6.38 -0.76 -18.44
CA ALA A 336 -5.60 -0.07 -17.42
C ALA A 336 -4.66 -1.09 -16.76
N VAL A 337 -3.36 -0.79 -16.77
CA VAL A 337 -2.31 -1.66 -16.24
C VAL A 337 -1.84 -1.17 -14.86
N ALA A 338 -1.74 0.14 -14.68
CA ALA A 338 -1.41 0.73 -13.39
C ALA A 338 -2.10 2.07 -13.24
N ARG A 339 -2.48 2.41 -12.03
CA ARG A 339 -2.98 3.74 -11.67
C ARG A 339 -2.18 4.28 -10.50
N VAL A 340 -1.70 5.51 -10.66
CA VAL A 340 -1.04 6.28 -9.61
C VAL A 340 -1.98 7.41 -9.20
N SER A 341 -2.52 7.34 -7.99
CA SER A 341 -3.36 8.41 -7.41
C SER A 341 -2.53 9.21 -6.42
N VAL A 342 -2.45 10.52 -6.60
CA VAL A 342 -1.69 11.43 -5.73
C VAL A 342 -2.64 12.05 -4.71
N HIS A 343 -2.31 11.92 -3.42
CA HIS A 343 -3.15 12.42 -2.33
C HIS A 343 -2.35 12.78 -1.08
N ALA A 344 -2.92 13.63 -0.25
CA ALA A 344 -2.36 14.04 1.04
C ALA A 344 -2.80 13.14 2.22
N GLY A 345 -3.34 11.95 1.94
CA GLY A 345 -3.78 10.99 2.94
C GLY A 345 -4.93 11.49 3.84
N GLY A 346 -5.87 12.29 3.31
CA GLY A 346 -6.98 12.86 4.07
C GLY A 346 -6.57 13.95 5.08
N ARG A 347 -5.33 14.42 5.03
CA ARG A 347 -4.76 15.45 5.92
C ARG A 347 -4.28 16.64 5.11
N PRO A 348 -5.16 17.62 4.81
CA PRO A 348 -4.83 18.76 3.94
C PRO A 348 -3.59 19.57 4.38
N ALA A 349 -3.33 19.65 5.67
CA ALA A 349 -2.12 20.31 6.18
C ALA A 349 -0.84 19.44 6.12
N ASN A 350 -0.89 18.26 5.49
CA ASN A 350 0.27 17.40 5.29
C ASN A 350 1.05 17.87 4.05
N HIS A 351 2.35 18.09 4.21
CA HIS A 351 3.25 18.50 3.14
C HIS A 351 3.88 17.36 2.36
N SER A 352 3.48 16.12 2.65
CA SER A 352 4.06 14.93 2.03
C SER A 352 2.99 14.21 1.22
N PRO A 353 2.75 14.61 -0.03
CA PRO A 353 1.85 13.89 -0.91
C PRO A 353 2.39 12.48 -1.13
N ARG A 354 1.49 11.53 -1.21
CA ARG A 354 1.82 10.13 -1.50
C ARG A 354 1.11 9.71 -2.77
N GLY A 355 1.78 8.90 -3.55
CA GLY A 355 1.13 8.15 -4.62
C GLY A 355 0.56 6.86 -4.04
N SER A 356 -0.67 6.51 -4.39
CA SER A 356 -1.15 5.13 -4.24
C SER A 356 -1.04 4.46 -5.59
N ILE A 357 -0.21 3.41 -5.70
CA ILE A 357 -0.05 2.67 -6.95
C ILE A 357 -0.87 1.39 -6.86
N VAL A 358 -1.90 1.36 -7.68
CA VAL A 358 -2.82 0.24 -7.79
C VAL A 358 -2.54 -0.47 -9.11
N LEU A 359 -2.28 -1.78 -9.04
CA LEU A 359 -2.38 -2.65 -10.19
C LEU A 359 -3.82 -3.18 -10.21
N PRO A 360 -4.59 -2.93 -11.27
CA PRO A 360 -5.90 -3.55 -11.42
C PRO A 360 -5.70 -5.05 -11.38
N SER A 361 -6.38 -5.70 -10.43
CA SER A 361 -6.24 -7.14 -10.31
C SER A 361 -7.25 -7.85 -11.20
N GLU A 362 -7.06 -9.07 -11.36
CA GLU A 362 -7.78 -10.29 -11.70
C GLU A 362 -9.26 -10.24 -12.09
N ASP A 363 -9.97 -9.10 -12.02
CA ASP A 363 -11.26 -8.89 -12.69
C ASP A 363 -11.14 -8.96 -14.22
N HIS A 364 -9.92 -8.90 -14.69
CA HIS A 364 -9.58 -9.38 -16.00
C HIS A 364 -9.52 -10.90 -15.95
N LYS A 365 -10.70 -11.54 -15.99
CA LYS A 365 -10.89 -13.00 -16.05
C LYS A 365 -10.01 -13.71 -17.11
N ASP A 366 -9.33 -12.91 -17.91
CA ASP A 366 -8.43 -13.33 -18.99
C ASP A 366 -6.94 -13.29 -18.58
N ILE A 367 -6.57 -12.67 -17.45
CA ILE A 367 -5.23 -12.79 -16.86
C ILE A 367 -5.27 -13.95 -15.89
N HIS A 368 -5.27 -15.15 -16.42
CA HIS A 368 -4.98 -16.32 -15.65
C HIS A 368 -3.49 -16.28 -15.31
N TYR A 369 -3.17 -15.90 -14.07
CA TYR A 369 -1.89 -16.31 -13.51
C TYR A 369 -1.86 -17.83 -13.60
N THR A 370 -1.08 -18.32 -14.55
CA THR A 370 -1.02 -19.76 -14.75
C THR A 370 -0.53 -20.40 -13.45
N ASP A 371 -1.11 -21.54 -13.06
CA ASP A 371 -0.64 -22.38 -11.93
C ASP A 371 0.84 -22.76 -12.03
N LYS A 372 1.50 -22.33 -13.09
CA LYS A 372 2.93 -22.50 -13.39
C LYS A 372 3.79 -21.34 -12.95
N SER A 373 3.22 -20.23 -12.47
CA SER A 373 4.01 -19.14 -11.89
C SER A 373 4.75 -19.70 -10.68
N GLU A 374 6.08 -19.79 -10.78
CA GLU A 374 6.94 -20.22 -9.67
C GLU A 374 6.84 -19.29 -8.45
N HIS A 375 6.06 -18.23 -8.57
CA HIS A 375 5.94 -17.13 -7.61
C HIS A 375 4.64 -17.17 -6.80
N MET A 376 3.66 -17.98 -7.18
CA MET A 376 2.35 -18.01 -6.51
C MET A 376 2.07 -19.34 -5.81
N VAL A 377 1.48 -19.25 -4.62
CA VAL A 377 0.83 -20.35 -3.92
C VAL A 377 -0.64 -20.01 -3.81
N HIS A 378 -1.47 -20.75 -4.53
CA HIS A 378 -2.92 -20.63 -4.47
C HIS A 378 -3.47 -21.49 -3.34
N GLY A 379 -4.49 -21.00 -2.64
CA GLY A 379 -5.22 -21.72 -1.62
C GLY A 379 -6.71 -21.68 -1.86
#